data_9e576c26afefe0e5e639ebf94a8fa75e
#
_entry.id   9e576c26afefe0e5e639ebf94a8fa75e
#
_cell.length_a   1.000
_cell.length_b   1.000
_cell.length_c   1.000
_cell.angle_alpha   90.00
_cell.angle_beta   90.00
_cell.angle_gamma   90.00
#
_symmetry.space_group_name_H-M   'P 1'
#
loop_
_entity.id
_entity.type
_entity.pdbx_description
1 polymer ?
#
loop_
_entity_poly.entity_id
_entity_poly.type
_entity_poly.pdbx_seq_one_letter_code
_entity_poly.pdbx_strand_id
1 'polypeptide(L)'
;MTYQDRARAIGIALAFCLMALPQAAQADDDSRSKNQKLIQSFSPYERAMYDKQQGKYADAIEILEPMAAQGHGFEQAQLSLGQCYIESSATMTPPEASHDALVKGTKWILVASDAGFPAAQVQLIHMMLDGGRFKVEPEAAGMWYLIWKRNPARMQTGMTDLDPTTLHKLQTTLTPDDWQKAQTQADAAAPR
;
A
#
# COMPACT_ATOMS: atom_id res chain seq x y z
N MET A 1 25.10 30.00 53.99
CA MET A 1 24.17 29.00 53.48
C MET A 1 24.42 27.71 54.23
N THR A 2 23.53 27.36 55.15
CA THR A 2 23.74 26.23 56.08
C THR A 2 23.29 24.91 55.44
N TYR A 3 23.77 23.81 55.95
CA TYR A 3 23.42 22.43 55.47
C TYR A 3 21.90 22.22 55.43
N GLN A 4 21.12 22.88 56.28
CA GLN A 4 19.66 22.80 56.32
C GLN A 4 18.97 23.46 55.15
N ASP A 5 19.57 24.51 54.55
CA ASP A 5 18.99 25.18 53.36
C ASP A 5 19.12 24.33 52.10
N ARG A 6 20.17 23.51 52.01
CA ARG A 6 20.33 22.57 50.90
C ARG A 6 19.36 21.38 50.97
N ALA A 7 19.04 20.91 52.17
CA ALA A 7 18.08 19.83 52.35
C ALA A 7 16.64 20.23 52.00
N ARG A 8 16.24 21.47 52.23
CA ARG A 8 14.93 22.02 51.85
C ARG A 8 14.78 22.21 50.33
N ALA A 9 15.84 22.64 49.66
CA ALA A 9 15.84 22.79 48.20
C ALA A 9 15.73 21.45 47.46
N ILE A 10 16.36 20.40 47.96
CA ILE A 10 16.28 19.04 47.37
C ILE A 10 14.90 18.41 47.61
N GLY A 11 14.27 18.65 48.77
CA GLY A 11 12.93 18.15 49.09
C GLY A 11 11.83 18.74 48.21
N ILE A 12 11.94 20.00 47.82
CA ILE A 12 10.96 20.68 46.95
C ILE A 12 11.12 20.24 45.51
N ALA A 13 12.35 20.00 45.03
CA ALA A 13 12.58 19.51 43.65
C ALA A 13 12.08 18.07 43.44
N LEU A 14 12.22 17.19 44.44
CA LEU A 14 11.69 15.82 44.40
C LEU A 14 10.17 15.74 44.48
N ALA A 15 9.52 16.64 45.20
CA ALA A 15 8.06 16.73 45.29
C ALA A 15 7.43 17.18 43.96
N PHE A 16 8.09 18.06 43.19
CA PHE A 16 7.61 18.51 41.88
C PHE A 16 7.77 17.43 40.79
N CYS A 17 8.81 16.61 40.81
CA CYS A 17 8.97 15.48 39.89
C CYS A 17 7.96 14.35 40.13
N LEU A 18 7.52 14.13 41.36
CA LEU A 18 6.56 13.06 41.69
C LEU A 18 5.11 13.41 41.33
N MET A 19 4.77 14.70 41.19
CA MET A 19 3.41 15.13 40.79
C MET A 19 3.20 15.21 39.26
N ALA A 20 4.26 15.29 38.46
CA ALA A 20 4.14 15.38 36.99
C ALA A 20 3.98 14.03 36.31
N LEU A 21 4.43 12.93 36.90
CA LEU A 21 4.36 11.59 36.34
C LEU A 21 2.92 11.04 36.11
N PRO A 22 1.95 11.24 37.01
CA PRO A 22 0.60 10.72 36.80
C PRO A 22 -0.18 11.46 35.72
N GLN A 23 0.09 12.74 35.49
CA GLN A 23 -0.60 13.49 34.44
C GLN A 23 -0.17 13.12 33.02
N ALA A 24 1.11 12.81 32.80
CA ALA A 24 1.60 12.34 31.52
C ALA A 24 1.06 10.94 31.19
N ALA A 25 0.98 10.06 32.18
CA ALA A 25 0.42 8.71 32.03
C ALA A 25 -1.11 8.74 31.73
N GLN A 26 -1.86 9.63 32.39
CA GLN A 26 -3.29 9.80 32.15
C GLN A 26 -3.59 10.40 30.77
N ALA A 27 -2.80 11.35 30.29
CA ALA A 27 -2.96 11.92 28.94
C ALA A 27 -2.68 10.90 27.84
N ASP A 28 -1.74 10.00 28.06
CA ASP A 28 -1.44 8.89 27.11
C ASP A 28 -2.56 7.83 27.09
N ASP A 29 -3.12 7.51 28.24
CA ASP A 29 -4.23 6.55 28.36
C ASP A 29 -5.54 7.08 27.73
N ASP A 30 -5.85 8.36 27.91
CA ASP A 30 -7.01 9.03 27.30
C ASP A 30 -6.86 9.09 25.76
N SER A 31 -5.66 9.35 25.27
CA SER A 31 -5.35 9.35 23.83
C SER A 31 -5.45 7.95 23.23
N ARG A 32 -4.98 6.91 23.91
CA ARG A 32 -5.13 5.50 23.50
C ARG A 32 -6.59 5.08 23.47
N SER A 33 -7.37 5.45 24.49
CA SER A 33 -8.80 5.16 24.55
C SER A 33 -9.57 5.79 23.40
N LYS A 34 -9.28 7.06 23.06
CA LYS A 34 -9.88 7.77 21.92
C LYS A 34 -9.52 7.12 20.59
N ASN A 35 -8.25 6.77 20.39
CA ASN A 35 -7.79 6.08 19.17
C ASN A 35 -8.44 4.71 19.04
N GLN A 36 -8.60 3.96 20.14
CA GLN A 36 -9.24 2.65 20.11
C GLN A 36 -10.73 2.75 19.75
N LYS A 37 -11.45 3.74 20.27
CA LYS A 37 -12.83 4.02 19.88
C LYS A 37 -12.96 4.40 18.41
N LEU A 38 -12.03 5.23 17.91
CA LEU A 38 -11.99 5.62 16.50
C LEU A 38 -11.78 4.39 15.60
N ILE A 39 -10.81 3.52 15.91
CA ILE A 39 -10.54 2.29 15.14
C ILE A 39 -11.76 1.36 15.16
N GLN A 40 -12.50 1.28 16.26
CA GLN A 40 -13.73 0.49 16.35
C GLN A 40 -14.88 1.01 15.47
N SER A 41 -14.84 2.29 15.08
CA SER A 41 -15.83 2.89 14.17
C SER A 41 -15.49 2.69 12.68
N PHE A 42 -14.31 2.20 12.37
CA PHE A 42 -13.89 1.95 10.99
C PHE A 42 -14.71 0.83 10.34
N SER A 43 -15.05 1.01 9.07
CA SER A 43 -15.49 -0.10 8.23
C SER A 43 -14.37 -1.14 8.11
N PRO A 44 -14.68 -2.39 7.73
CA PRO A 44 -13.65 -3.42 7.52
C PRO A 44 -12.53 -2.98 6.59
N TYR A 45 -12.86 -2.29 5.49
CA TYR A 45 -11.86 -1.79 4.56
C TYR A 45 -10.97 -0.69 5.17
N GLU A 46 -11.56 0.28 5.87
CA GLU A 46 -10.79 1.35 6.54
C GLU A 46 -9.87 0.78 7.61
N ARG A 47 -10.32 -0.24 8.33
CA ARG A 47 -9.47 -0.94 9.32
C ARG A 47 -8.31 -1.64 8.65
N ALA A 48 -8.52 -2.35 7.55
CA ALA A 48 -7.44 -2.99 6.80
C ALA A 48 -6.43 -1.95 6.27
N MET A 49 -6.90 -0.78 5.81
CA MET A 49 -6.02 0.31 5.37
C MET A 49 -5.23 0.92 6.52
N TYR A 50 -5.83 1.06 7.69
CA TYR A 50 -5.13 1.49 8.89
C TYR A 50 -4.04 0.49 9.29
N ASP A 51 -4.36 -0.82 9.33
CA ASP A 51 -3.38 -1.86 9.66
C ASP A 51 -2.23 -1.92 8.65
N LYS A 52 -2.54 -1.76 7.35
CA LYS A 52 -1.54 -1.63 6.28
C LYS A 52 -0.59 -0.44 6.53
N GLN A 53 -1.11 0.74 6.88
CA GLN A 53 -0.30 1.92 7.18
C GLN A 53 0.60 1.73 8.41
N GLN A 54 0.19 0.88 9.36
CA GLN A 54 1.00 0.52 10.52
C GLN A 54 2.03 -0.60 10.24
N GLY A 55 2.11 -1.08 8.98
CA GLY A 55 2.95 -2.23 8.61
C GLY A 55 2.42 -3.58 9.11
N LYS A 56 1.20 -3.64 9.63
CA LYS A 56 0.53 -4.86 10.08
C LYS A 56 -0.12 -5.57 8.90
N TYR A 57 0.72 -6.00 7.96
CA TYR A 57 0.23 -6.58 6.71
C TYR A 57 -0.56 -7.87 6.91
N ALA A 58 -0.22 -8.70 7.90
CA ALA A 58 -0.94 -9.93 8.20
C ALA A 58 -2.39 -9.64 8.61
N ASP A 59 -2.61 -8.67 9.51
CA ASP A 59 -3.94 -8.27 9.99
C ASP A 59 -4.76 -7.66 8.83
N ALA A 60 -4.13 -6.84 7.98
CA ALA A 60 -4.77 -6.27 6.80
C ALA A 60 -5.16 -7.35 5.77
N ILE A 61 -4.30 -8.36 5.54
CA ILE A 61 -4.58 -9.49 4.64
C ILE A 61 -5.79 -10.27 5.11
N GLU A 62 -5.87 -10.60 6.41
CA GLU A 62 -6.99 -11.34 7.00
C GLU A 62 -8.34 -10.66 6.73
N ILE A 63 -8.39 -9.33 6.79
CA ILE A 63 -9.59 -8.56 6.51
C ILE A 63 -9.88 -8.46 5.00
N LEU A 64 -8.83 -8.27 4.18
CA LEU A 64 -8.99 -8.01 2.75
C LEU A 64 -9.29 -9.28 1.93
N GLU A 65 -8.79 -10.46 2.34
CA GLU A 65 -9.02 -11.71 1.60
C GLU A 65 -10.50 -12.02 1.36
N PRO A 66 -11.39 -12.05 2.39
CA PRO A 66 -12.80 -12.32 2.17
C PRO A 66 -13.50 -11.22 1.35
N MET A 67 -12.99 -9.97 1.39
CA MET A 67 -13.52 -8.88 0.56
C MET A 67 -13.13 -9.05 -0.90
N ALA A 68 -11.85 -9.26 -1.17
CA ALA A 68 -11.31 -9.44 -2.52
C ALA A 68 -11.91 -10.68 -3.22
N ALA A 69 -12.21 -11.72 -2.47
CA ALA A 69 -12.82 -12.96 -2.96
C ALA A 69 -14.27 -12.77 -3.45
N GLN A 70 -14.95 -11.67 -3.12
CA GLN A 70 -16.29 -11.37 -3.63
C GLN A 70 -16.30 -11.05 -5.13
N GLY A 71 -15.15 -10.74 -5.73
CA GLY A 71 -15.01 -10.57 -7.17
C GLY A 71 -15.31 -9.15 -7.64
N HIS A 72 -16.17 -9.03 -8.64
CA HIS A 72 -16.47 -7.73 -9.26
C HIS A 72 -17.12 -6.74 -8.28
N GLY A 73 -16.65 -5.49 -8.33
CA GLY A 73 -17.04 -4.44 -7.38
C GLY A 73 -16.11 -4.33 -6.16
N PHE A 74 -15.14 -5.26 -6.01
CA PHE A 74 -14.16 -5.26 -4.93
C PHE A 74 -12.71 -5.07 -5.41
N GLU A 75 -12.53 -4.47 -6.60
CA GLU A 75 -11.22 -4.26 -7.23
C GLU A 75 -10.27 -3.45 -6.35
N GLN A 76 -10.81 -2.50 -5.58
CA GLN A 76 -10.03 -1.73 -4.60
C GLN A 76 -9.46 -2.65 -3.49
N ALA A 77 -10.25 -3.59 -2.99
CA ALA A 77 -9.79 -4.56 -1.99
C ALA A 77 -8.77 -5.54 -2.59
N GLN A 78 -8.98 -5.98 -3.83
CA GLN A 78 -8.05 -6.84 -4.57
C GLN A 78 -6.70 -6.16 -4.76
N LEU A 79 -6.67 -4.89 -5.20
CA LEU A 79 -5.43 -4.11 -5.30
C LEU A 79 -4.74 -3.98 -3.95
N SER A 80 -5.48 -3.59 -2.91
CA SER A 80 -4.94 -3.39 -1.56
C SER A 80 -4.38 -4.69 -0.96
N LEU A 81 -5.06 -5.81 -1.18
CA LEU A 81 -4.60 -7.15 -0.79
C LEU A 81 -3.30 -7.52 -1.50
N GLY A 82 -3.24 -7.30 -2.82
CA GLY A 82 -2.04 -7.54 -3.61
C GLY A 82 -0.84 -6.74 -3.09
N GLN A 83 -1.05 -5.46 -2.77
CA GLN A 83 -0.01 -4.61 -2.18
C GLN A 83 0.43 -5.11 -0.80
N CYS A 84 -0.50 -5.53 0.08
CA CYS A 84 -0.15 -6.09 1.39
C CYS A 84 0.74 -7.33 1.27
N TYR A 85 0.42 -8.25 0.35
CA TYR A 85 1.27 -9.41 0.08
C TYR A 85 2.67 -9.02 -0.42
N ILE A 86 2.77 -8.06 -1.35
CA ILE A 86 4.05 -7.59 -1.88
C ILE A 86 4.87 -6.90 -0.78
N GLU A 87 4.27 -6.04 0.02
CA GLU A 87 4.97 -5.35 1.11
C GLU A 87 5.44 -6.33 2.19
N SER A 88 4.56 -7.25 2.62
CA SER A 88 4.91 -8.25 3.63
C SER A 88 6.05 -9.17 3.19
N SER A 89 6.18 -9.45 1.91
CA SER A 89 7.22 -10.32 1.37
C SER A 89 8.64 -9.83 1.68
N ALA A 90 8.83 -8.52 1.90
CA ALA A 90 10.14 -7.94 2.20
C ALA A 90 10.74 -8.43 3.52
N THR A 91 9.91 -8.87 4.45
CA THR A 91 10.32 -9.32 5.79
C THR A 91 10.08 -10.81 6.04
N MET A 92 9.51 -11.52 5.04
CA MET A 92 9.21 -12.95 5.18
C MET A 92 10.45 -13.82 5.09
N THR A 93 10.49 -14.84 5.93
CA THR A 93 11.48 -15.92 5.95
C THR A 93 10.73 -17.25 6.10
N PRO A 94 11.13 -18.32 5.42
CA PRO A 94 12.27 -18.43 4.50
C PRO A 94 12.02 -17.75 3.14
N PRO A 95 13.03 -17.67 2.24
CA PRO A 95 12.91 -17.00 0.93
C PRO A 95 11.74 -17.50 0.07
N GLU A 96 11.36 -18.77 0.18
CA GLU A 96 10.23 -19.38 -0.52
C GLU A 96 8.91 -18.71 -0.10
N ALA A 97 8.71 -18.43 1.18
CA ALA A 97 7.52 -17.74 1.69
C ALA A 97 7.44 -16.29 1.13
N SER A 98 8.58 -15.61 0.99
CA SER A 98 8.67 -14.30 0.35
C SER A 98 8.28 -14.38 -1.13
N HIS A 99 8.77 -15.38 -1.85
CA HIS A 99 8.41 -15.60 -3.26
C HIS A 99 6.91 -15.90 -3.42
N ASP A 100 6.35 -16.78 -2.60
CA ASP A 100 4.92 -17.10 -2.63
C ASP A 100 4.05 -15.88 -2.37
N ALA A 101 4.45 -15.01 -1.44
CA ALA A 101 3.75 -13.77 -1.17
C ALA A 101 3.81 -12.80 -2.38
N LEU A 102 4.95 -12.67 -3.06
CA LEU A 102 5.07 -11.89 -4.29
C LEU A 102 4.15 -12.43 -5.39
N VAL A 103 4.11 -13.75 -5.59
CA VAL A 103 3.24 -14.39 -6.58
C VAL A 103 1.76 -14.14 -6.26
N LYS A 104 1.34 -14.33 -5.00
CA LYS A 104 -0.03 -14.04 -4.56
C LYS A 104 -0.40 -12.58 -4.76
N GLY A 105 0.49 -11.67 -4.35
CA GLY A 105 0.26 -10.24 -4.49
C GLY A 105 0.11 -9.80 -5.94
N THR A 106 0.99 -10.28 -6.82
CA THR A 106 0.91 -10.02 -8.26
C THR A 106 -0.38 -10.55 -8.86
N LYS A 107 -0.81 -11.76 -8.47
CA LYS A 107 -2.07 -12.34 -8.94
C LYS A 107 -3.28 -11.48 -8.59
N TRP A 108 -3.36 -10.96 -7.37
CA TRP A 108 -4.48 -10.10 -6.97
C TRP A 108 -4.48 -8.76 -7.71
N ILE A 109 -3.29 -8.16 -7.95
CA ILE A 109 -3.18 -6.95 -8.76
C ILE A 109 -3.62 -7.22 -10.20
N LEU A 110 -3.24 -8.36 -10.79
CA LEU A 110 -3.70 -8.79 -12.11
C LEU A 110 -5.22 -8.92 -12.17
N VAL A 111 -5.84 -9.58 -11.19
CA VAL A 111 -7.31 -9.74 -11.13
C VAL A 111 -8.00 -8.37 -11.14
N ALA A 112 -7.55 -7.41 -10.34
CA ALA A 112 -8.11 -6.06 -10.34
C ALA A 112 -7.85 -5.32 -11.67
N SER A 113 -6.68 -5.54 -12.29
CA SER A 113 -6.32 -4.92 -13.58
C SER A 113 -7.17 -5.45 -14.73
N ASP A 114 -7.39 -6.77 -14.78
CA ASP A 114 -8.25 -7.43 -15.78
C ASP A 114 -9.72 -7.03 -15.63
N ALA A 115 -10.16 -6.74 -14.40
CA ALA A 115 -11.48 -6.14 -14.13
C ALA A 115 -11.58 -4.66 -14.55
N GLY A 116 -10.51 -4.08 -15.09
CA GLY A 116 -10.48 -2.71 -15.59
C GLY A 116 -10.24 -1.66 -14.50
N PHE A 117 -9.71 -2.02 -13.33
CA PHE A 117 -9.43 -1.06 -12.26
C PHE A 117 -8.18 -0.23 -12.58
N PRO A 118 -8.31 1.10 -12.86
CA PRO A 118 -7.21 1.89 -13.40
C PRO A 118 -5.97 1.96 -12.49
N ALA A 119 -6.16 2.02 -11.18
CA ALA A 119 -5.05 2.07 -10.22
C ALA A 119 -4.24 0.77 -10.20
N ALA A 120 -4.89 -0.39 -10.40
CA ALA A 120 -4.20 -1.67 -10.50
C ALA A 120 -3.39 -1.78 -11.80
N GLN A 121 -3.93 -1.27 -12.93
CA GLN A 121 -3.23 -1.22 -14.20
C GLN A 121 -1.97 -0.34 -14.10
N VAL A 122 -2.03 0.82 -13.44
CA VAL A 122 -0.87 1.67 -13.17
C VAL A 122 0.15 0.94 -12.28
N GLN A 123 -0.31 0.21 -11.26
CA GLN A 123 0.57 -0.59 -10.41
C GLN A 123 1.36 -1.64 -11.20
N LEU A 124 0.74 -2.33 -12.17
CA LEU A 124 1.43 -3.27 -13.05
C LEU A 124 2.48 -2.59 -13.93
N ILE A 125 2.16 -1.42 -14.49
CA ILE A 125 3.12 -0.64 -15.28
C ILE A 125 4.38 -0.35 -14.44
N HIS A 126 4.22 0.12 -13.21
CA HIS A 126 5.34 0.38 -12.30
C HIS A 126 6.13 -0.90 -12.00
N MET A 127 5.46 -1.99 -11.63
CA MET A 127 6.14 -3.26 -11.32
C MET A 127 6.99 -3.77 -12.49
N MET A 128 6.49 -3.64 -13.72
CA MET A 128 7.17 -4.12 -14.93
C MET A 128 8.27 -3.17 -15.42
N LEU A 129 8.20 -1.88 -15.09
CA LEU A 129 9.23 -0.90 -15.44
C LEU A 129 10.35 -0.80 -14.39
N ASP A 130 9.99 -0.84 -13.10
CA ASP A 130 10.93 -0.52 -12.04
C ASP A 130 11.82 -1.70 -11.66
N GLY A 131 11.39 -2.91 -11.93
CA GLY A 131 12.13 -4.10 -11.55
C GLY A 131 12.13 -4.30 -10.04
N GLY A 132 13.30 -4.24 -9.42
CA GLY A 132 13.44 -4.48 -7.99
C GLY A 132 13.21 -5.94 -7.64
N ARG A 133 12.06 -6.25 -7.02
CA ARG A 133 11.65 -7.63 -6.72
C ARG A 133 10.98 -8.33 -7.89
N PHE A 134 10.68 -7.60 -8.96
CA PHE A 134 10.06 -8.10 -10.17
C PHE A 134 11.04 -8.07 -11.33
N LYS A 135 10.80 -8.92 -12.32
CA LYS A 135 11.52 -8.87 -13.58
C LYS A 135 11.08 -7.64 -14.38
N VAL A 136 12.03 -6.91 -14.94
CA VAL A 136 11.73 -5.81 -15.87
C VAL A 136 11.19 -6.42 -17.17
N GLU A 137 9.99 -6.01 -17.56
CA GLU A 137 9.28 -6.49 -18.75
C GLU A 137 8.70 -5.29 -19.53
N PRO A 138 9.51 -4.58 -20.32
CA PRO A 138 9.10 -3.35 -21.00
C PRO A 138 7.91 -3.54 -21.92
N GLU A 139 7.88 -4.63 -22.70
CA GLU A 139 6.78 -4.96 -23.60
C GLU A 139 5.44 -5.07 -22.84
N ALA A 140 5.44 -5.81 -21.72
CA ALA A 140 4.26 -5.95 -20.88
C ALA A 140 3.85 -4.63 -20.21
N ALA A 141 4.81 -3.79 -19.80
CA ALA A 141 4.53 -2.46 -19.29
C ALA A 141 3.85 -1.58 -20.36
N GLY A 142 4.35 -1.63 -21.60
CA GLY A 142 3.76 -0.96 -22.75
C GLY A 142 2.34 -1.43 -23.05
N MET A 143 2.10 -2.75 -23.01
CA MET A 143 0.77 -3.34 -23.18
C MET A 143 -0.21 -2.79 -22.12
N TRP A 144 0.15 -2.85 -20.83
CA TRP A 144 -0.71 -2.34 -19.76
C TRP A 144 -0.94 -0.83 -19.86
N TYR A 145 0.06 -0.06 -20.30
CA TYR A 145 -0.12 1.37 -20.56
C TYR A 145 -1.16 1.64 -21.66
N LEU A 146 -1.12 0.88 -22.76
CA LEU A 146 -2.08 1.02 -23.86
C LEU A 146 -3.50 0.61 -23.43
N ILE A 147 -3.63 -0.47 -22.64
CA ILE A 147 -4.91 -0.88 -22.06
C ILE A 147 -5.44 0.21 -21.12
N TRP A 148 -4.61 0.70 -20.20
CA TRP A 148 -4.96 1.77 -19.27
C TRP A 148 -5.36 3.06 -20.01
N LYS A 149 -4.63 3.45 -21.04
CA LYS A 149 -4.90 4.66 -21.82
C LYS A 149 -6.27 4.61 -22.49
N ARG A 150 -6.73 3.42 -22.90
CA ARG A 150 -8.04 3.19 -23.50
C ARG A 150 -9.16 2.99 -22.47
N ASN A 151 -8.81 2.77 -21.22
CA ASN A 151 -9.79 2.50 -20.17
C ASN A 151 -10.59 3.75 -19.81
N PRO A 152 -11.93 3.79 -20.06
CA PRO A 152 -12.74 4.97 -19.74
C PRO A 152 -12.86 5.23 -18.24
N ALA A 153 -12.73 4.19 -17.41
CA ALA A 153 -12.82 4.32 -15.94
C ALA A 153 -11.70 5.21 -15.36
N ARG A 154 -10.54 5.34 -16.03
CA ARG A 154 -9.46 6.23 -15.58
C ARG A 154 -9.90 7.70 -15.48
N MET A 155 -10.75 8.14 -16.38
CA MET A 155 -11.27 9.51 -16.37
C MET A 155 -12.23 9.75 -15.20
N GLN A 156 -13.00 8.72 -14.81
CA GLN A 156 -13.92 8.79 -13.67
C GLN A 156 -13.17 8.87 -12.34
N THR A 157 -11.96 8.29 -12.28
CA THR A 157 -11.09 8.35 -11.09
C THR A 157 -10.15 9.56 -11.08
N GLY A 158 -10.24 10.45 -12.07
CA GLY A 158 -9.36 11.62 -12.22
C GLY A 158 -7.94 11.29 -12.72
N MET A 159 -7.69 10.06 -13.15
CA MET A 159 -6.40 9.63 -13.71
C MET A 159 -6.31 9.99 -15.20
N THR A 160 -6.02 11.24 -15.51
CA THR A 160 -5.95 11.72 -16.90
C THR A 160 -4.68 11.27 -17.62
N ASP A 161 -3.54 11.25 -16.91
CA ASP A 161 -2.25 10.81 -17.42
C ASP A 161 -1.46 10.05 -16.34
N LEU A 162 -0.44 9.28 -16.78
CA LEU A 162 0.60 8.77 -15.87
C LEU A 162 1.43 9.94 -15.35
N ASP A 163 2.04 9.76 -14.19
CA ASP A 163 3.02 10.75 -13.71
C ASP A 163 4.17 10.92 -14.74
N PRO A 164 4.74 12.13 -14.85
CA PRO A 164 5.73 12.42 -15.87
C PRO A 164 6.97 11.53 -15.82
N THR A 165 7.37 11.07 -14.64
CA THR A 165 8.55 10.20 -14.46
C THR A 165 8.29 8.82 -15.05
N THR A 166 7.16 8.21 -14.72
CA THR A 166 6.75 6.91 -15.26
C THR A 166 6.55 6.96 -16.76
N LEU A 167 5.91 8.02 -17.27
CA LEU A 167 5.72 8.20 -18.71
C LEU A 167 7.06 8.34 -19.44
N HIS A 168 7.99 9.16 -18.91
CA HIS A 168 9.33 9.30 -19.48
C HIS A 168 10.10 7.97 -19.47
N LYS A 169 10.05 7.25 -18.35
CA LYS A 169 10.70 5.93 -18.23
C LYS A 169 10.14 4.94 -19.25
N LEU A 170 8.82 4.90 -19.42
CA LEU A 170 8.17 4.06 -20.42
C LEU A 170 8.66 4.39 -21.84
N GLN A 171 8.70 5.68 -22.21
CA GLN A 171 9.13 6.14 -23.51
C GLN A 171 10.62 5.89 -23.81
N THR A 172 11.47 5.94 -22.78
CA THR A 172 12.91 5.73 -22.95
C THR A 172 13.34 4.25 -22.84
N THR A 173 12.52 3.42 -22.22
CA THR A 173 12.83 1.99 -22.02
C THR A 173 12.35 1.14 -23.21
N LEU A 174 11.17 1.45 -23.77
CA LEU A 174 10.61 0.66 -24.87
C LEU A 174 11.23 1.03 -26.21
N THR A 175 11.69 0.01 -26.91
CA THR A 175 12.10 0.14 -28.32
C THR A 175 10.87 0.21 -29.25
N PRO A 176 11.01 0.64 -30.52
CA PRO A 176 9.92 0.59 -31.48
C PRO A 176 9.31 -0.82 -31.65
N ASP A 177 10.13 -1.86 -31.56
CA ASP A 177 9.67 -3.25 -31.62
C ASP A 177 8.84 -3.64 -30.40
N ASP A 178 9.27 -3.23 -29.19
CA ASP A 178 8.50 -3.45 -27.97
C ASP A 178 7.12 -2.76 -28.04
N TRP A 179 7.06 -1.53 -28.57
CA TRP A 179 5.80 -0.82 -28.77
C TRP A 179 4.87 -1.54 -29.75
N GLN A 180 5.39 -2.08 -30.83
CA GLN A 180 4.61 -2.85 -31.81
C GLN A 180 4.03 -4.13 -31.18
N LYS A 181 4.83 -4.86 -30.42
CA LYS A 181 4.38 -6.04 -29.68
C LYS A 181 3.33 -5.70 -28.63
N ALA A 182 3.62 -4.68 -27.81
CA ALA A 182 2.69 -4.16 -26.80
C ALA A 182 1.33 -3.77 -27.40
N GLN A 183 1.35 -3.12 -28.58
CA GLN A 183 0.13 -2.76 -29.30
C GLN A 183 -0.67 -4.00 -29.73
N THR A 184 0.01 -5.00 -30.29
CA THR A 184 -0.63 -6.26 -30.74
C THR A 184 -1.27 -7.00 -29.56
N GLN A 185 -0.58 -7.06 -28.42
CA GLN A 185 -1.08 -7.69 -27.20
C GLN A 185 -2.26 -6.93 -26.60
N ALA A 186 -2.17 -5.59 -26.54
CA ALA A 186 -3.25 -4.75 -26.04
C ALA A 186 -4.52 -4.84 -26.91
N ASP A 187 -4.37 -4.99 -28.24
CA ASP A 187 -5.49 -5.17 -29.14
C ASP A 187 -6.15 -6.56 -28.98
N ALA A 188 -5.35 -7.58 -28.69
CA ALA A 188 -5.85 -8.92 -28.40
C ALA A 188 -6.57 -9.02 -27.03
N ALA A 189 -6.16 -8.21 -26.05
CA ALA A 189 -6.73 -8.16 -24.71
C ALA A 189 -7.99 -7.27 -24.63
N ALA A 190 -8.28 -6.44 -25.63
CA ALA A 190 -9.47 -5.61 -25.65
C ALA A 190 -10.74 -6.47 -25.57
N PRO A 191 -11.73 -6.13 -24.72
CA PRO A 191 -13.01 -6.82 -24.71
C PRO A 191 -13.66 -6.72 -26.10
N ARG A 192 -14.07 -7.88 -26.66
CA ARG A 192 -14.78 -7.96 -27.93
C ARG A 192 -16.23 -7.49 -27.82
#